data_200a9359d85377e1f5275b857400abb7
#
_entry.id   200a9359d85377e1f5275b857400abb7
#
_cell.length_a   1.000
_cell.length_b   1.000
_cell.length_c   1.000
_cell.angle_alpha   90.00
_cell.angle_beta   90.00
_cell.angle_gamma   90.00
#
_symmetry.space_group_name_H-M   'P 1'
#
loop_
_entity.id
_entity.type
_entity.pdbx_description
1 polymer ?
#
loop_
_entity_poly.entity_id
_entity_poly.type
_entity_poly.pdbx_seq_one_letter_code
_entity_poly.pdbx_strand_id
1 'polypeptide(L)'
;MEKVETKLHLPALKKPSGSLVVKKDDKPIKTFNIASVQKQGALGNVLKGDSIKQKMQKEQQAHKGLDLVLMGDLTGSMSAYHAILKRKFTEICTTLFQLIPNLRIGIIFYLDHGSGDPYITKVQPLTVNVEQLQSFILGTPDGYGGDEDEAVEDALHDALEMNWSEINTHSVVLFGDARPHEVSACPYQHDYFKITESLFKKQVTINTVYCSAGCDYRRQSTLYEVEIGNFSRRVSRLGNPEFFSWIANVTGGIAIGVEQIDDIVDIIKGMAAKDAGKIDELEKEELKITLRPIPALVHIKEQAKLIEHKKKLLGYK
;
A
#
# COMPACT_ATOMS: atom_id res chain seq x y z
N MET A 1 -10.72 41.48 53.06
CA MET A 1 -11.30 41.16 51.73
C MET A 1 -11.24 39.67 51.59
N GLU A 2 -12.44 39.08 51.73
CA GLU A 2 -12.63 37.66 51.86
C GLU A 2 -12.44 36.89 50.54
N LYS A 3 -11.77 35.75 50.66
CA LYS A 3 -11.72 34.74 49.61
C LYS A 3 -12.96 33.86 49.73
N VAL A 4 -13.78 33.86 48.71
CA VAL A 4 -14.91 32.90 48.57
C VAL A 4 -14.42 31.69 47.79
N GLU A 5 -14.21 30.56 48.49
CA GLU A 5 -14.03 29.25 47.87
C GLU A 5 -15.39 28.63 47.56
N THR A 6 -15.70 28.48 46.29
CA THR A 6 -16.91 27.77 45.85
C THR A 6 -16.56 26.29 45.61
N LYS A 7 -16.95 25.43 46.56
CA LYS A 7 -16.88 23.97 46.37
C LYS A 7 -18.00 23.52 45.44
N LEU A 8 -17.63 23.04 44.24
CA LEU A 8 -18.58 22.32 43.38
C LEU A 8 -18.76 20.89 43.88
N HIS A 9 -19.99 20.58 44.29
CA HIS A 9 -20.45 19.24 44.64
C HIS A 9 -20.85 18.53 43.35
N LEU A 10 -20.11 17.51 42.94
CA LEU A 10 -20.51 16.59 41.88
C LEU A 10 -21.32 15.43 42.47
N PRO A 11 -22.52 15.12 41.94
CA PRO A 11 -23.32 14.00 42.42
C PRO A 11 -22.71 12.66 41.93
N ALA A 12 -22.67 11.67 42.83
CA ALA A 12 -22.23 10.32 42.59
C ALA A 12 -23.08 9.60 41.53
N LEU A 13 -22.46 9.13 40.47
CA LEU A 13 -23.08 8.29 39.45
C LEU A 13 -23.37 6.89 40.02
N LYS A 14 -24.65 6.55 40.12
CA LYS A 14 -25.15 5.21 40.43
C LYS A 14 -24.80 4.26 39.27
N LYS A 15 -24.16 3.14 39.63
CA LYS A 15 -23.96 2.02 38.69
C LYS A 15 -25.31 1.43 38.28
N PRO A 16 -25.59 1.23 36.98
CA PRO A 16 -26.77 0.46 36.58
C PRO A 16 -26.50 -1.02 36.77
N SER A 17 -27.24 -1.65 37.67
CA SER A 17 -27.38 -3.11 37.72
C SER A 17 -28.44 -3.50 36.68
N GLY A 18 -27.97 -3.98 35.52
CA GLY A 18 -28.81 -4.54 34.48
C GLY A 18 -28.06 -5.72 33.86
N SER A 19 -28.44 -6.93 34.26
CA SER A 19 -27.96 -8.15 33.61
C SER A 19 -28.57 -8.25 32.23
N LEU A 20 -27.75 -8.02 31.18
CA LEU A 20 -28.11 -8.37 29.82
C LEU A 20 -27.99 -9.90 29.68
N VAL A 21 -29.13 -10.58 29.57
CA VAL A 21 -29.17 -11.98 29.17
C VAL A 21 -28.97 -12.04 27.66
N VAL A 22 -27.73 -12.28 27.24
CA VAL A 22 -27.41 -12.63 25.86
C VAL A 22 -27.71 -14.12 25.71
N LYS A 23 -28.71 -14.46 24.89
CA LYS A 23 -28.93 -15.84 24.46
C LYS A 23 -27.73 -16.25 23.62
N LYS A 24 -26.90 -17.16 24.15
CA LYS A 24 -25.84 -17.84 23.45
C LYS A 24 -26.44 -18.94 22.58
N ASP A 25 -26.25 -18.87 21.28
CA ASP A 25 -26.26 -20.06 20.43
C ASP A 25 -24.89 -20.73 20.58
N ASP A 26 -24.85 -21.65 21.56
CA ASP A 26 -23.65 -22.44 21.85
C ASP A 26 -23.46 -23.52 20.76
N LYS A 27 -22.61 -23.23 19.78
CA LYS A 27 -21.88 -24.30 19.10
C LYS A 27 -20.49 -24.39 19.73
N PRO A 28 -20.10 -25.55 20.31
CA PRO A 28 -18.82 -25.67 20.97
C PRO A 28 -17.68 -25.54 19.96
N ILE A 29 -16.76 -24.61 20.23
CA ILE A 29 -15.47 -24.55 19.54
C ILE A 29 -14.74 -25.84 19.91
N LYS A 30 -14.56 -26.74 18.92
CA LYS A 30 -13.78 -27.96 19.10
C LYS A 30 -12.33 -27.58 19.34
N THR A 31 -11.93 -27.56 20.59
CA THR A 31 -10.51 -27.52 20.99
C THR A 31 -9.83 -28.79 20.48
N PHE A 32 -8.94 -28.66 19.52
CA PHE A 32 -8.14 -29.76 19.02
C PHE A 32 -7.09 -30.12 20.09
N ASN A 33 -7.23 -31.30 20.69
CA ASN A 33 -6.28 -31.82 21.64
C ASN A 33 -5.13 -32.50 20.89
N ILE A 34 -3.95 -31.86 20.87
CA ILE A 34 -2.75 -32.29 20.12
C ILE A 34 -2.20 -33.64 20.64
N ALA A 35 -2.62 -34.07 21.83
CA ALA A 35 -2.10 -35.30 22.47
C ALA A 35 -2.63 -36.63 21.89
N SER A 36 -3.67 -36.61 21.01
CA SER A 36 -4.27 -37.85 20.49
C SER A 36 -3.74 -38.32 19.12
N VAL A 37 -2.76 -37.63 18.54
CA VAL A 37 -2.27 -37.90 17.18
C VAL A 37 -1.03 -38.81 17.13
N GLN A 38 -0.49 -39.24 18.29
CA GLN A 38 0.79 -39.96 18.33
C GLN A 38 0.76 -41.48 18.12
N LYS A 39 -0.36 -42.07 17.73
CA LYS A 39 -0.43 -43.55 17.55
C LYS A 39 -1.12 -44.00 16.27
N GLN A 40 -0.62 -43.63 15.11
CA GLN A 40 -0.88 -44.38 13.86
C GLN A 40 0.23 -44.12 12.84
N GLY A 41 0.77 -45.15 12.28
CA GLY A 41 1.93 -45.35 11.41
C GLY A 41 2.52 -44.16 10.63
N ALA A 42 3.86 -44.08 10.63
CA ALA A 42 4.64 -42.95 10.14
C ALA A 42 4.36 -42.42 8.71
N LEU A 43 3.90 -43.27 7.77
CA LEU A 43 3.59 -42.84 6.39
C LEU A 43 2.20 -42.18 6.25
N GLY A 44 1.21 -42.61 7.00
CA GLY A 44 -0.13 -42.00 6.99
C GLY A 44 -0.19 -40.62 7.67
N ASN A 45 0.78 -40.33 8.53
CA ASN A 45 0.85 -39.06 9.25
C ASN A 45 1.51 -37.93 8.46
N VAL A 46 2.44 -38.23 7.55
CA VAL A 46 3.08 -37.25 6.67
C VAL A 46 2.06 -36.66 5.69
N LEU A 47 1.26 -37.49 5.03
CA LEU A 47 0.24 -37.04 4.08
C LEU A 47 -0.91 -36.24 4.76
N LYS A 48 -1.27 -36.61 6.01
CA LYS A 48 -2.24 -35.83 6.80
C LYS A 48 -1.66 -34.53 7.33
N GLY A 49 -0.38 -34.51 7.69
CA GLY A 49 0.35 -33.31 8.10
C GLY A 49 0.46 -32.26 7.00
N ASP A 50 0.75 -32.70 5.78
CA ASP A 50 0.82 -31.81 4.62
C ASP A 50 -0.56 -31.27 4.21
N SER A 51 -1.62 -32.08 4.30
CA SER A 51 -2.99 -31.64 4.07
C SER A 51 -3.48 -30.63 5.13
N ILE A 52 -3.10 -30.80 6.39
CA ILE A 52 -3.40 -29.86 7.47
C ILE A 52 -2.62 -28.57 7.29
N LYS A 53 -1.32 -28.66 7.00
CA LYS A 53 -0.48 -27.49 6.68
C LYS A 53 -1.03 -26.70 5.49
N GLN A 54 -1.44 -27.39 4.40
CA GLN A 54 -2.05 -26.76 3.24
C GLN A 54 -3.40 -26.10 3.57
N LYS A 55 -4.22 -26.71 4.42
CA LYS A 55 -5.46 -26.09 4.91
C LYS A 55 -5.18 -24.87 5.77
N MET A 56 -4.25 -24.96 6.74
CA MET A 56 -3.88 -23.84 7.59
C MET A 56 -3.26 -22.70 6.77
N GLN A 57 -2.42 -23.01 5.77
CA GLN A 57 -1.87 -22.01 4.85
C GLN A 57 -2.96 -21.34 4.00
N LYS A 58 -3.95 -22.10 3.51
CA LYS A 58 -5.12 -21.54 2.79
C LYS A 58 -5.99 -20.67 3.69
N GLU A 59 -6.22 -21.08 4.93
CA GLU A 59 -6.98 -20.28 5.90
C GLU A 59 -6.22 -19.02 6.32
N GLN A 60 -4.90 -19.09 6.53
CA GLN A 60 -4.08 -17.92 6.78
C GLN A 60 -4.03 -16.96 5.58
N GLN A 61 -3.95 -17.50 4.35
CA GLN A 61 -4.05 -16.68 3.13
C GLN A 61 -5.44 -16.05 2.95
N ALA A 62 -6.51 -16.75 3.34
CA ALA A 62 -7.88 -16.23 3.28
C ALA A 62 -8.14 -15.08 4.26
N HIS A 63 -7.33 -14.97 5.32
CA HIS A 63 -7.42 -13.90 6.32
C HIS A 63 -6.35 -12.81 6.17
N LYS A 64 -5.45 -12.95 5.19
CA LYS A 64 -4.40 -11.97 4.93
C LYS A 64 -5.02 -10.74 4.28
N GLY A 65 -4.91 -9.61 4.96
CA GLY A 65 -5.35 -8.31 4.45
C GLY A 65 -4.25 -7.59 3.66
N LEU A 66 -4.50 -6.32 3.40
CA LEU A 66 -3.54 -5.43 2.74
C LEU A 66 -3.37 -4.15 3.55
N ASP A 67 -2.12 -3.79 3.82
CA ASP A 67 -1.73 -2.45 4.21
C ASP A 67 -1.25 -1.73 2.95
N LEU A 68 -2.02 -0.76 2.50
CA LEU A 68 -1.75 0.01 1.29
C LEU A 68 -1.36 1.43 1.66
N VAL A 69 -0.20 1.88 1.23
CA VAL A 69 0.18 3.31 1.30
C VAL A 69 0.11 3.90 -0.10
N LEU A 70 -0.74 4.92 -0.27
CA LEU A 70 -0.75 5.77 -1.45
C LEU A 70 0.23 6.90 -1.23
N MET A 71 1.30 6.93 -2.02
CA MET A 71 2.37 7.92 -1.94
C MET A 71 2.34 8.77 -3.20
N GLY A 72 2.14 10.06 -3.06
CA GLY A 72 1.87 10.93 -4.20
C GLY A 72 2.56 12.28 -4.14
N ASP A 73 3.04 12.65 -5.30
CA ASP A 73 3.55 13.96 -5.61
C ASP A 73 2.40 14.97 -5.75
N LEU A 74 2.47 16.09 -5.02
CA LEU A 74 1.51 17.18 -5.09
C LEU A 74 2.14 18.50 -5.59
N THR A 75 3.26 18.43 -6.27
CA THR A 75 3.89 19.59 -6.92
C THR A 75 3.09 20.07 -8.12
N GLY A 76 3.46 21.23 -8.67
CA GLY A 76 2.68 21.90 -9.70
C GLY A 76 2.48 21.09 -10.96
N SER A 77 3.48 20.29 -11.39
CA SER A 77 3.41 19.38 -12.54
C SER A 77 2.32 18.32 -12.40
N MET A 78 2.03 17.91 -11.15
CA MET A 78 1.06 16.86 -10.81
C MET A 78 -0.37 17.37 -10.56
N SER A 79 -0.63 18.67 -10.68
CA SER A 79 -1.91 19.30 -10.32
C SER A 79 -3.15 18.67 -10.98
N ALA A 80 -3.04 18.28 -12.24
CA ALA A 80 -4.13 17.64 -12.98
C ALA A 80 -4.43 16.22 -12.46
N TYR A 81 -3.40 15.43 -12.12
CA TYR A 81 -3.54 14.10 -11.53
C TYR A 81 -4.16 14.20 -10.13
N HIS A 82 -3.69 15.16 -9.34
CA HIS A 82 -4.22 15.41 -8.01
C HIS A 82 -5.71 15.77 -8.02
N ALA A 83 -6.15 16.62 -8.96
CA ALA A 83 -7.56 16.97 -9.12
C ALA A 83 -8.43 15.73 -9.41
N ILE A 84 -7.96 14.78 -10.23
CA ILE A 84 -8.66 13.52 -10.49
C ILE A 84 -8.68 12.63 -9.25
N LEU A 85 -7.55 12.46 -8.57
CA LEU A 85 -7.48 11.69 -7.34
C LEU A 85 -8.42 12.23 -6.29
N LYS A 86 -8.42 13.54 -6.02
CA LYS A 86 -9.38 14.19 -5.11
C LYS A 86 -10.83 13.87 -5.46
N ARG A 87 -11.18 13.97 -6.74
CA ARG A 87 -12.55 13.72 -7.22
C ARG A 87 -12.97 12.26 -7.11
N LYS A 88 -12.05 11.33 -7.39
CA LYS A 88 -12.31 9.89 -7.50
C LYS A 88 -11.93 9.08 -6.26
N PHE A 89 -11.35 9.70 -5.26
CA PHE A 89 -10.79 8.99 -4.12
C PHE A 89 -11.82 8.16 -3.35
N THR A 90 -13.03 8.69 -3.18
CA THR A 90 -14.11 7.95 -2.52
C THR A 90 -14.48 6.68 -3.31
N GLU A 91 -14.49 6.76 -4.64
CA GLU A 91 -14.71 5.60 -5.52
C GLU A 91 -13.59 4.56 -5.33
N ILE A 92 -12.32 4.98 -5.36
CA ILE A 92 -11.16 4.10 -5.12
C ILE A 92 -11.30 3.39 -3.78
N CYS A 93 -11.50 4.13 -2.70
CA CYS A 93 -11.65 3.57 -1.36
C CYS A 93 -12.82 2.61 -1.26
N THR A 94 -14.00 3.00 -1.75
CA THR A 94 -15.20 2.16 -1.68
C THR A 94 -14.98 0.83 -2.39
N THR A 95 -14.42 0.86 -3.61
CA THR A 95 -14.11 -0.35 -4.38
C THR A 95 -13.12 -1.24 -3.63
N LEU A 96 -12.02 -0.66 -3.12
CA LEU A 96 -10.97 -1.43 -2.48
C LEU A 96 -11.42 -2.02 -1.13
N PHE A 97 -12.16 -1.25 -0.30
CA PHE A 97 -12.68 -1.76 0.98
C PHE A 97 -13.75 -2.86 0.80
N GLN A 98 -14.52 -2.82 -0.28
CA GLN A 98 -15.47 -3.89 -0.61
C GLN A 98 -14.77 -5.16 -1.12
N LEU A 99 -13.68 -4.98 -1.86
CA LEU A 99 -12.98 -6.08 -2.53
C LEU A 99 -11.96 -6.79 -1.62
N ILE A 100 -11.27 -6.02 -0.77
CA ILE A 100 -10.09 -6.49 -0.02
C ILE A 100 -10.44 -6.58 1.47
N PRO A 101 -10.50 -7.79 2.04
CA PRO A 101 -10.73 -7.95 3.49
C PRO A 101 -9.54 -7.41 4.28
N ASN A 102 -9.81 -6.88 5.47
CA ASN A 102 -8.79 -6.33 6.40
C ASN A 102 -7.86 -5.28 5.74
N LEU A 103 -8.37 -4.52 4.78
CA LEU A 103 -7.65 -3.42 4.14
C LEU A 103 -7.45 -2.27 5.14
N ARG A 104 -6.22 -1.74 5.22
CA ARG A 104 -5.92 -0.42 5.80
C ARG A 104 -5.25 0.42 4.73
N ILE A 105 -5.62 1.69 4.66
CA ILE A 105 -5.02 2.65 3.72
C ILE A 105 -4.30 3.75 4.52
N GLY A 106 -3.06 4.03 4.15
CA GLY A 106 -2.31 5.22 4.54
C GLY A 106 -2.07 6.11 3.34
N ILE A 107 -1.80 7.39 3.57
CA ILE A 107 -1.49 8.33 2.50
C ILE A 107 -0.25 9.13 2.90
N ILE A 108 0.68 9.27 1.97
CA ILE A 108 1.84 10.14 2.08
C ILE A 108 1.83 11.06 0.86
N PHE A 109 1.72 12.37 1.10
CA PHE A 109 1.93 13.35 0.06
C PHE A 109 3.25 14.06 0.29
N TYR A 110 3.95 14.34 -0.79
CA TYR A 110 5.21 15.07 -0.76
C TYR A 110 5.22 16.23 -1.76
N LEU A 111 6.09 17.18 -1.49
CA LEU A 111 6.42 18.32 -2.31
C LEU A 111 7.93 18.34 -2.52
N ASP A 112 8.55 19.51 -2.49
CA ASP A 112 9.98 19.66 -2.68
C ASP A 112 10.67 20.43 -1.54
N HIS A 113 12.01 20.35 -1.51
CA HIS A 113 12.86 21.09 -0.58
C HIS A 113 13.07 22.52 -1.02
N GLY A 114 12.93 23.46 -0.09
CA GLY A 114 13.36 24.85 -0.33
C GLY A 114 12.54 25.68 -1.29
N SER A 115 11.44 25.12 -1.83
CA SER A 115 10.57 25.80 -2.81
C SER A 115 9.67 26.89 -2.19
N GLY A 116 9.63 27.00 -0.85
CA GLY A 116 8.65 27.79 -0.14
C GLY A 116 7.30 27.13 0.00
N ASP A 117 7.23 25.86 -0.31
CA ASP A 117 6.04 25.00 -0.17
C ASP A 117 5.61 24.86 1.30
N PRO A 118 4.33 24.62 1.58
CA PRO A 118 3.80 24.61 2.93
C PRO A 118 4.26 23.41 3.79
N TYR A 119 4.84 22.39 3.18
CA TYR A 119 5.38 21.18 3.84
C TYR A 119 6.32 20.47 2.85
N ILE A 120 7.14 19.54 3.37
CA ILE A 120 7.90 18.58 2.56
C ILE A 120 7.08 17.32 2.40
N THR A 121 6.63 16.73 3.51
CA THR A 121 5.74 15.57 3.50
C THR A 121 4.52 15.82 4.39
N LYS A 122 3.41 15.15 4.06
CA LYS A 122 2.23 15.02 4.91
C LYS A 122 1.79 13.57 4.96
N VAL A 123 1.52 13.09 6.17
CA VAL A 123 1.25 11.67 6.43
C VAL A 123 -0.11 11.50 7.07
N GLN A 124 -0.96 10.67 6.46
CA GLN A 124 -2.11 10.03 7.07
C GLN A 124 -1.75 8.59 7.40
N PRO A 125 -1.65 8.22 8.68
CA PRO A 125 -1.33 6.84 9.06
C PRO A 125 -2.34 5.83 8.55
N LEU A 126 -1.91 4.56 8.46
CA LEU A 126 -2.75 3.43 8.05
C LEU A 126 -4.04 3.35 8.89
N THR A 127 -5.19 3.44 8.23
CA THR A 127 -6.52 3.47 8.86
C THR A 127 -7.54 2.70 8.02
N VAL A 128 -8.64 2.30 8.65
CA VAL A 128 -9.84 1.77 7.98
C VAL A 128 -10.92 2.85 7.81
N ASN A 129 -10.68 4.06 8.31
CA ASN A 129 -11.65 5.14 8.31
C ASN A 129 -11.59 5.94 7.01
N VAL A 130 -12.55 5.71 6.12
CA VAL A 130 -12.64 6.37 4.80
C VAL A 130 -12.83 7.89 4.96
N GLU A 131 -13.55 8.35 5.98
CA GLU A 131 -13.80 9.79 6.21
C GLU A 131 -12.50 10.52 6.57
N GLN A 132 -11.63 9.89 7.38
CA GLN A 132 -10.31 10.44 7.69
C GLN A 132 -9.44 10.55 6.43
N LEU A 133 -9.42 9.51 5.61
CA LEU A 133 -8.68 9.51 4.35
C LEU A 133 -9.19 10.60 3.41
N GLN A 134 -10.50 10.71 3.26
CA GLN A 134 -11.11 11.72 2.40
C GLN A 134 -10.83 13.14 2.90
N SER A 135 -10.98 13.38 4.21
CA SER A 135 -10.68 14.68 4.83
C SER A 135 -9.22 15.07 4.64
N PHE A 136 -8.31 14.12 4.75
CA PHE A 136 -6.88 14.33 4.54
C PHE A 136 -6.58 14.75 3.09
N ILE A 137 -7.09 14.01 2.09
CA ILE A 137 -6.89 14.34 0.68
C ILE A 137 -7.46 15.71 0.31
N LEU A 138 -8.70 15.99 0.75
CA LEU A 138 -9.36 17.27 0.44
C LEU A 138 -8.70 18.44 1.16
N GLY A 139 -8.19 18.23 2.35
CA GLY A 139 -7.55 19.25 3.17
C GLY A 139 -6.06 19.47 2.92
N THR A 140 -5.42 18.63 2.11
CA THR A 140 -3.99 18.79 1.80
C THR A 140 -3.82 19.77 0.65
N PRO A 141 -3.10 20.89 0.86
CA PRO A 141 -2.82 21.86 -0.20
C PRO A 141 -1.78 21.30 -1.17
N ASP A 142 -1.88 21.73 -2.42
CA ASP A 142 -0.87 21.51 -3.44
C ASP A 142 0.31 22.45 -3.23
N GLY A 143 1.50 22.11 -3.71
CA GLY A 143 2.68 22.95 -3.74
C GLY A 143 3.06 23.36 -5.15
N TYR A 144 4.22 24.00 -5.25
CA TYR A 144 4.76 24.49 -6.53
C TYR A 144 5.89 23.61 -7.05
N GLY A 145 6.66 22.99 -6.15
CA GLY A 145 7.94 22.37 -6.48
C GLY A 145 9.07 23.40 -6.60
N GLY A 146 10.31 22.95 -6.61
CA GLY A 146 11.49 23.81 -6.65
C GLY A 146 12.40 23.57 -7.84
N ASP A 147 12.91 22.38 -7.97
CA ASP A 147 13.81 21.99 -9.08
C ASP A 147 13.26 20.76 -9.86
N GLU A 148 14.15 19.95 -10.45
CA GLU A 148 13.73 18.79 -11.23
C GLU A 148 13.57 17.51 -10.39
N ASP A 149 14.15 17.47 -9.19
CA ASP A 149 14.09 16.39 -8.26
C ASP A 149 13.04 16.73 -7.18
N GLU A 150 12.35 15.78 -6.61
CA GLU A 150 11.29 16.01 -5.62
C GLU A 150 11.56 15.20 -4.34
N ALA A 151 10.95 15.55 -3.19
CA ALA A 151 11.23 14.93 -1.89
C ALA A 151 10.67 13.49 -1.75
N VAL A 152 10.89 12.67 -2.75
CA VAL A 152 10.48 11.25 -2.76
C VAL A 152 11.21 10.46 -1.67
N GLU A 153 12.48 10.79 -1.41
CA GLU A 153 13.27 10.14 -0.37
C GLU A 153 12.71 10.35 1.03
N ASP A 154 12.13 11.51 1.30
CA ASP A 154 11.44 11.79 2.56
C ASP A 154 10.14 11.04 2.68
N ALA A 155 9.36 10.97 1.59
CA ALA A 155 8.15 10.17 1.54
C ALA A 155 8.43 8.67 1.72
N LEU A 156 9.52 8.15 1.16
CA LEU A 156 9.97 6.78 1.38
C LEU A 156 10.39 6.54 2.83
N HIS A 157 11.04 7.53 3.47
CA HIS A 157 11.37 7.48 4.90
C HIS A 157 10.10 7.41 5.75
N ASP A 158 9.10 8.24 5.47
CA ASP A 158 7.82 8.21 6.17
C ASP A 158 7.10 6.87 5.98
N ALA A 159 7.18 6.26 4.80
CA ALA A 159 6.66 4.91 4.56
C ALA A 159 7.40 3.85 5.40
N LEU A 160 8.70 4.00 5.63
CA LEU A 160 9.48 3.10 6.48
C LEU A 160 9.01 3.15 7.94
N GLU A 161 8.55 4.31 8.41
CA GLU A 161 8.05 4.55 9.77
C GLU A 161 6.57 4.21 9.96
N MET A 162 5.86 3.81 8.90
CA MET A 162 4.45 3.37 9.00
C MET A 162 4.30 2.17 9.94
N ASN A 163 3.20 2.14 10.69
CA ASN A 163 2.84 1.01 11.56
C ASN A 163 2.24 -0.15 10.74
N TRP A 164 3.11 -0.81 9.98
CA TRP A 164 2.75 -1.98 9.18
C TRP A 164 2.27 -3.14 10.05
N SER A 165 1.24 -3.87 9.60
CA SER A 165 0.72 -5.06 10.28
C SER A 165 1.67 -6.24 10.11
N GLU A 166 1.82 -7.07 11.13
CA GLU A 166 2.62 -8.31 11.04
C GLU A 166 1.99 -9.38 10.12
N ILE A 167 0.67 -9.28 9.86
CA ILE A 167 -0.10 -10.32 9.15
C ILE A 167 -0.52 -9.92 7.74
N ASN A 168 -0.65 -8.62 7.45
CA ASN A 168 -1.08 -8.14 6.14
C ASN A 168 0.06 -8.17 5.11
N THR A 169 -0.30 -8.16 3.83
CA THR A 169 0.64 -7.79 2.76
C THR A 169 0.90 -6.29 2.85
N HIS A 170 2.12 -5.85 2.57
CA HIS A 170 2.50 -4.44 2.58
C HIS A 170 2.71 -3.96 1.14
N SER A 171 2.03 -2.90 0.78
CA SER A 171 2.13 -2.32 -0.56
C SER A 171 2.19 -0.81 -0.50
N VAL A 172 3.06 -0.24 -1.31
CA VAL A 172 3.09 1.18 -1.65
C VAL A 172 2.71 1.32 -3.11
N VAL A 173 1.87 2.29 -3.43
CA VAL A 173 1.68 2.79 -4.79
C VAL A 173 2.20 4.21 -4.83
N LEU A 174 3.38 4.38 -5.42
CA LEU A 174 4.06 5.66 -5.62
C LEU A 174 3.66 6.23 -6.98
N PHE A 175 3.08 7.43 -7.01
CA PHE A 175 2.78 8.16 -8.23
C PHE A 175 3.41 9.54 -8.22
N GLY A 176 4.02 9.92 -9.33
CA GLY A 176 4.77 11.16 -9.52
C GLY A 176 5.44 11.19 -10.88
N ASP A 177 6.11 12.28 -11.19
CA ASP A 177 6.82 12.50 -12.44
C ASP A 177 8.31 12.83 -12.27
N ALA A 178 8.79 12.94 -11.02
CA ALA A 178 10.16 13.27 -10.68
C ALA A 178 10.80 12.20 -9.77
N ARG A 179 12.11 12.07 -9.87
CA ARG A 179 12.95 11.19 -9.04
C ARG A 179 13.30 11.87 -7.71
N PRO A 180 13.82 11.11 -6.71
CA PRO A 180 14.31 11.66 -5.45
C PRO A 180 15.59 12.48 -5.62
N HIS A 181 15.85 13.36 -4.64
CA HIS A 181 17.13 13.98 -4.47
C HIS A 181 18.22 12.98 -4.11
N GLU A 182 19.46 13.28 -4.55
CA GLU A 182 20.63 12.58 -4.02
C GLU A 182 20.85 12.97 -2.55
N VAL A 183 21.47 12.07 -1.79
CA VAL A 183 21.72 12.27 -0.33
C VAL A 183 22.35 13.61 0.00
N SER A 184 23.26 14.10 -0.86
CA SER A 184 23.94 15.40 -0.65
C SER A 184 23.04 16.60 -0.87
N ALA A 185 21.93 16.46 -1.59
CA ALA A 185 20.96 17.51 -1.85
C ALA A 185 19.78 17.47 -0.86
N CYS A 186 19.46 16.31 -0.28
CA CYS A 186 18.44 16.17 0.75
C CYS A 186 18.91 16.80 2.07
N PRO A 187 18.20 17.79 2.64
CA PRO A 187 18.57 18.43 3.93
C PRO A 187 18.63 17.45 5.10
N TYR A 188 17.84 16.38 5.06
CA TYR A 188 17.81 15.33 6.10
C TYR A 188 18.76 14.18 5.82
N GLN A 189 19.52 14.23 4.71
CA GLN A 189 20.46 13.20 4.27
C GLN A 189 19.81 11.83 4.10
N HIS A 190 18.53 11.79 3.72
CA HIS A 190 17.82 10.56 3.41
C HIS A 190 18.43 9.91 2.18
N ASP A 191 18.74 8.61 2.29
CA ASP A 191 19.30 7.81 1.23
C ASP A 191 18.20 6.89 0.67
N TYR A 192 17.55 7.32 -0.41
CA TYR A 192 16.44 6.56 -1.01
C TYR A 192 16.80 5.11 -1.32
N PHE A 193 18.06 4.83 -1.68
CA PHE A 193 18.51 3.48 -1.95
C PHE A 193 18.48 2.60 -0.69
N LYS A 194 19.05 3.09 0.43
CA LYS A 194 19.04 2.37 1.71
C LYS A 194 17.65 2.27 2.31
N ILE A 195 16.83 3.30 2.15
CA ILE A 195 15.44 3.30 2.61
C ILE A 195 14.64 2.24 1.82
N THR A 196 14.79 2.19 0.50
CA THR A 196 14.15 1.15 -0.34
C THR A 196 14.59 -0.25 0.05
N GLU A 197 15.89 -0.47 0.31
CA GLU A 197 16.38 -1.75 0.83
C GLU A 197 15.74 -2.12 2.17
N SER A 198 15.57 -1.14 3.06
CA SER A 198 14.94 -1.34 4.36
C SER A 198 13.44 -1.65 4.25
N LEU A 199 12.72 -0.98 3.34
CA LEU A 199 11.33 -1.29 3.01
C LEU A 199 11.20 -2.71 2.43
N PHE A 200 12.08 -3.08 1.52
CA PHE A 200 12.12 -4.45 0.98
C PHE A 200 12.34 -5.51 2.07
N LYS A 201 13.24 -5.26 3.03
CA LYS A 201 13.45 -6.14 4.20
C LYS A 201 12.21 -6.24 5.09
N LYS A 202 11.39 -5.20 5.16
CA LYS A 202 10.05 -5.21 5.80
C LYS A 202 8.96 -5.84 4.90
N GLN A 203 9.34 -6.46 3.79
CA GLN A 203 8.42 -7.08 2.82
C GLN A 203 7.43 -6.10 2.19
N VAL A 204 7.80 -4.83 2.07
CA VAL A 204 7.01 -3.83 1.38
C VAL A 204 7.29 -3.91 -0.12
N THR A 205 6.24 -4.16 -0.90
CA THR A 205 6.29 -4.07 -2.36
C THR A 205 5.97 -2.63 -2.78
N ILE A 206 6.80 -2.03 -3.63
CA ILE A 206 6.56 -0.69 -4.16
C ILE A 206 6.15 -0.82 -5.62
N ASN A 207 4.90 -0.48 -5.91
CA ASN A 207 4.41 -0.30 -7.28
C ASN A 207 4.53 1.18 -7.65
N THR A 208 4.79 1.48 -8.91
CA THR A 208 4.99 2.85 -9.35
C THR A 208 4.11 3.22 -10.52
N VAL A 209 3.63 4.46 -10.51
CA VAL A 209 2.87 5.10 -11.58
C VAL A 209 3.64 6.33 -12.02
N TYR A 210 4.32 6.25 -13.16
CA TYR A 210 5.03 7.38 -13.74
C TYR A 210 4.06 8.27 -14.50
N CYS A 211 3.85 9.47 -13.99
CA CYS A 211 2.84 10.42 -14.44
C CYS A 211 3.43 11.42 -15.45
N SER A 212 3.69 10.97 -16.66
CA SER A 212 4.20 11.84 -17.74
C SER A 212 3.35 11.66 -18.98
N ALA A 213 2.84 12.77 -19.50
CA ALA A 213 1.98 12.76 -20.68
C ALA A 213 2.67 12.12 -21.90
N GLY A 214 1.96 11.18 -22.54
CA GLY A 214 2.45 10.50 -23.75
C GLY A 214 3.47 9.39 -23.51
N CYS A 215 3.70 8.95 -22.26
CA CYS A 215 4.52 7.78 -22.03
C CYS A 215 3.77 6.48 -22.37
N ASP A 216 4.47 5.51 -22.98
CA ASP A 216 3.93 4.18 -23.22
C ASP A 216 3.92 3.39 -21.92
N TYR A 217 2.72 3.24 -21.30
CA TYR A 217 2.55 2.55 -20.02
C TYR A 217 3.11 1.11 -20.00
N ARG A 218 3.17 0.43 -21.15
CA ARG A 218 3.65 -0.95 -21.28
C ARG A 218 5.16 -1.07 -21.17
N ARG A 219 5.89 -0.01 -21.50
CA ARG A 219 7.35 -0.01 -21.49
C ARG A 219 7.96 0.37 -20.15
N GLN A 220 7.19 0.98 -19.25
CA GLN A 220 7.71 1.54 -18.02
C GLN A 220 8.50 0.50 -17.21
N SER A 221 8.02 -0.75 -17.10
CA SER A 221 8.70 -1.81 -16.34
C SER A 221 10.02 -2.28 -16.95
N THR A 222 10.31 -1.96 -18.20
CA THR A 222 11.51 -2.38 -18.94
C THR A 222 12.60 -1.31 -19.03
N LEU A 223 12.32 -0.08 -18.56
CA LEU A 223 13.28 1.02 -18.65
C LEU A 223 14.51 0.81 -17.78
N TYR A 224 14.36 0.11 -16.66
CA TYR A 224 15.47 -0.27 -15.79
C TYR A 224 15.25 -1.67 -15.21
N GLU A 225 15.85 -2.68 -15.81
CA GLU A 225 15.75 -4.06 -15.34
C GLU A 225 16.75 -4.34 -14.23
N VAL A 226 16.26 -4.85 -13.12
CA VAL A 226 17.03 -5.31 -11.96
C VAL A 226 16.36 -6.55 -11.38
N GLU A 227 17.15 -7.46 -10.79
CA GLU A 227 16.59 -8.59 -10.06
C GLU A 227 15.95 -8.12 -8.74
N ILE A 228 14.86 -8.77 -8.36
CA ILE A 228 14.18 -8.51 -7.09
C ILE A 228 15.16 -8.72 -5.93
N GLY A 229 15.27 -7.75 -5.04
CA GLY A 229 16.16 -7.79 -3.87
C GLY A 229 17.64 -7.59 -4.18
N ASN A 230 18.01 -7.28 -5.41
CA ASN A 230 19.42 -7.04 -5.76
C ASN A 230 19.84 -5.60 -5.45
N PHE A 231 20.25 -5.35 -4.23
CA PHE A 231 20.82 -4.09 -3.73
C PHE A 231 22.36 -4.11 -3.69
N SER A 232 23.03 -5.06 -4.39
CA SER A 232 24.48 -5.22 -4.35
C SER A 232 25.24 -4.03 -4.95
N ARG A 233 24.60 -3.26 -5.83
CA ARG A 233 25.17 -2.11 -6.49
C ARG A 233 24.29 -0.89 -6.32
N ARG A 234 24.84 0.17 -5.73
CA ARG A 234 24.15 1.45 -5.65
C ARG A 234 23.86 1.98 -7.06
N VAL A 235 22.64 2.35 -7.28
CA VAL A 235 22.22 3.06 -8.47
C VAL A 235 22.35 4.55 -8.19
N SER A 236 23.10 5.27 -9.01
CA SER A 236 23.24 6.71 -8.88
C SER A 236 22.62 7.41 -10.07
N ARG A 237 21.87 8.46 -9.81
CA ARG A 237 21.32 9.41 -10.77
C ARG A 237 20.65 8.77 -12.00
N LEU A 238 19.58 8.02 -11.73
CA LEU A 238 18.66 7.57 -12.78
C LEU A 238 17.88 8.77 -13.35
N GLY A 239 17.45 8.68 -14.60
CA GLY A 239 16.39 9.58 -15.09
C GLY A 239 15.07 9.33 -14.36
N ASN A 240 14.11 10.25 -14.50
CA ASN A 240 12.82 10.14 -13.82
C ASN A 240 12.12 8.80 -14.15
N PRO A 241 11.91 8.41 -15.41
CA PRO A 241 11.21 7.16 -15.72
C PRO A 241 12.01 5.92 -15.28
N GLU A 242 13.35 5.96 -15.34
CA GLU A 242 14.21 4.85 -14.92
C GLU A 242 14.15 4.64 -13.38
N PHE A 243 14.04 5.71 -12.60
CA PHE A 243 13.87 5.62 -11.15
C PHE A 243 12.59 4.86 -10.79
N PHE A 244 11.45 5.23 -11.39
CA PHE A 244 10.18 4.54 -11.16
C PHE A 244 10.23 3.06 -11.57
N SER A 245 10.93 2.76 -12.67
CA SER A 245 11.17 1.38 -13.10
C SER A 245 12.03 0.60 -12.11
N TRP A 246 13.16 1.20 -11.68
CA TRP A 246 14.10 0.58 -10.76
C TRP A 246 13.46 0.22 -9.42
N ILE A 247 12.79 1.19 -8.75
CA ILE A 247 12.27 0.99 -7.41
C ILE A 247 11.14 -0.06 -7.38
N ALA A 248 10.32 -0.12 -8.42
CA ALA A 248 9.32 -1.16 -8.55
C ALA A 248 9.98 -2.52 -8.78
N ASN A 249 10.88 -2.64 -9.76
CA ASN A 249 11.51 -3.92 -10.10
C ASN A 249 12.30 -4.49 -8.93
N VAL A 250 13.11 -3.69 -8.22
CA VAL A 250 13.94 -4.18 -7.12
C VAL A 250 13.11 -4.64 -5.91
N THR A 251 11.92 -4.11 -5.72
CA THR A 251 10.99 -4.51 -4.63
C THR A 251 9.98 -5.57 -5.06
N GLY A 252 9.98 -5.97 -6.33
CA GLY A 252 9.04 -6.96 -6.89
C GLY A 252 7.65 -6.40 -7.12
N GLY A 253 7.54 -5.09 -7.35
CA GLY A 253 6.36 -4.38 -7.77
C GLY A 253 6.23 -4.25 -9.29
N ILE A 254 5.25 -3.48 -9.73
CA ILE A 254 4.97 -3.18 -11.14
C ILE A 254 5.20 -1.69 -11.37
N ALA A 255 5.91 -1.33 -12.44
CA ALA A 255 6.02 0.03 -12.94
C ALA A 255 5.12 0.23 -14.16
N ILE A 256 4.27 1.25 -14.13
CA ILE A 256 3.38 1.63 -15.23
C ILE A 256 3.55 3.13 -15.49
N GLY A 257 3.55 3.52 -16.76
CA GLY A 257 3.39 4.91 -17.15
C GLY A 257 1.91 5.26 -17.39
N VAL A 258 1.52 6.50 -17.25
CA VAL A 258 0.15 6.95 -17.50
C VAL A 258 0.08 7.59 -18.87
N GLU A 259 -0.63 6.95 -19.81
CA GLU A 259 -0.90 7.53 -21.15
C GLU A 259 -1.99 8.60 -21.08
N GLN A 260 -3.05 8.31 -20.33
CA GLN A 260 -4.18 9.20 -20.12
C GLN A 260 -4.41 9.38 -18.61
N ILE A 261 -4.62 10.61 -18.23
CA ILE A 261 -4.70 10.97 -16.81
C ILE A 261 -5.85 10.24 -16.07
N ASP A 262 -6.93 9.91 -16.77
CA ASP A 262 -8.06 9.17 -16.20
C ASP A 262 -7.72 7.71 -15.86
N ASP A 263 -6.68 7.12 -16.46
CA ASP A 263 -6.26 5.75 -16.23
C ASP A 263 -5.67 5.54 -14.82
N ILE A 264 -5.22 6.61 -14.15
CA ILE A 264 -4.56 6.51 -12.82
C ILE A 264 -5.43 5.82 -11.77
N VAL A 265 -6.75 6.02 -11.82
CA VAL A 265 -7.71 5.43 -10.88
C VAL A 265 -7.72 3.90 -11.01
N ASP A 266 -7.83 3.41 -12.25
CA ASP A 266 -7.87 1.97 -12.52
C ASP A 266 -6.51 1.31 -12.28
N ILE A 267 -5.42 2.05 -12.54
CA ILE A 267 -4.06 1.58 -12.22
C ILE A 267 -3.89 1.41 -10.71
N ILE A 268 -4.28 2.39 -9.89
CA ILE A 268 -4.19 2.31 -8.43
C ILE A 268 -5.05 1.14 -7.90
N LYS A 269 -6.31 1.03 -8.34
CA LYS A 269 -7.18 -0.09 -7.98
C LYS A 269 -6.56 -1.44 -8.37
N GLY A 270 -6.03 -1.52 -9.59
CA GLY A 270 -5.39 -2.72 -10.12
C GLY A 270 -4.14 -3.16 -9.34
N MET A 271 -3.26 -2.22 -9.00
CA MET A 271 -2.05 -2.51 -8.21
C MET A 271 -2.41 -2.99 -6.80
N ALA A 272 -3.35 -2.33 -6.12
CA ALA A 272 -3.82 -2.75 -4.81
C ALA A 272 -4.49 -4.13 -4.85
N ALA A 273 -5.36 -4.37 -5.83
CA ALA A 273 -6.01 -5.67 -6.02
C ALA A 273 -5.01 -6.78 -6.35
N LYS A 274 -3.98 -6.49 -7.13
CA LYS A 274 -2.89 -7.43 -7.43
C LYS A 274 -2.16 -7.85 -6.13
N ASP A 275 -1.76 -6.91 -5.29
CA ASP A 275 -1.01 -7.20 -4.07
C ASP A 275 -1.89 -7.90 -3.01
N ALA A 276 -3.20 -7.69 -3.05
CA ALA A 276 -4.17 -8.43 -2.24
C ALA A 276 -4.54 -9.81 -2.82
N GLY A 277 -4.05 -10.17 -4.02
CA GLY A 277 -4.46 -11.39 -4.72
C GLY A 277 -5.90 -11.36 -5.24
N LYS A 278 -6.45 -10.16 -5.52
CA LYS A 278 -7.84 -9.89 -5.90
C LYS A 278 -8.01 -9.32 -7.31
N ILE A 279 -6.96 -9.36 -8.13
CA ILE A 279 -6.99 -8.76 -9.48
C ILE A 279 -8.05 -9.40 -10.39
N ASP A 280 -8.30 -10.71 -10.26
CA ASP A 280 -9.31 -11.41 -11.06
C ASP A 280 -10.74 -11.02 -10.67
N GLU A 281 -10.98 -10.80 -9.37
CA GLU A 281 -12.26 -10.30 -8.86
C GLU A 281 -12.53 -8.88 -9.32
N LEU A 282 -11.50 -7.98 -9.21
CA LEU A 282 -11.61 -6.61 -9.70
C LEU A 282 -11.95 -6.56 -11.20
N GLU A 283 -11.21 -7.32 -12.02
CA GLU A 283 -11.45 -7.36 -13.47
C GLU A 283 -12.89 -7.79 -13.80
N LYS A 284 -13.43 -8.77 -13.07
CA LYS A 284 -14.83 -9.23 -13.25
C LYS A 284 -15.84 -8.16 -12.87
N GLU A 285 -15.63 -7.43 -11.78
CA GLU A 285 -16.55 -6.36 -11.36
C GLU A 285 -16.50 -5.19 -12.33
N GLU A 286 -15.32 -4.74 -12.73
CA GLU A 286 -15.16 -3.63 -13.69
C GLU A 286 -15.73 -4.02 -15.07
N LEU A 287 -15.58 -5.27 -15.51
CA LEU A 287 -16.15 -5.75 -16.78
C LEU A 287 -17.68 -5.67 -16.81
N LYS A 288 -18.35 -5.87 -15.67
CA LYS A 288 -19.82 -5.72 -15.57
C LYS A 288 -20.26 -4.27 -15.79
N ILE A 289 -19.42 -3.30 -15.42
CA ILE A 289 -19.71 -1.86 -15.50
C ILE A 289 -19.34 -1.33 -16.87
N THR A 290 -18.13 -1.61 -17.34
CA THR A 290 -17.58 -1.05 -18.58
C THR A 290 -17.97 -1.82 -19.83
N LEU A 291 -18.45 -3.05 -19.68
CA LEU A 291 -18.77 -4.02 -20.76
C LEU A 291 -17.59 -4.35 -21.69
N ARG A 292 -16.37 -3.96 -21.31
CA ARG A 292 -15.12 -4.26 -22.02
C ARG A 292 -13.95 -4.31 -21.03
N PRO A 293 -12.89 -5.07 -21.34
CA PRO A 293 -11.70 -5.11 -20.49
C PRO A 293 -11.04 -3.73 -20.40
N ILE A 294 -10.54 -3.41 -19.22
CA ILE A 294 -9.73 -2.21 -18.97
C ILE A 294 -8.28 -2.56 -19.30
N PRO A 295 -7.65 -1.90 -20.29
CA PRO A 295 -6.30 -2.28 -20.74
C PRO A 295 -5.25 -2.27 -19.63
N ALA A 296 -5.31 -1.30 -18.71
CA ALA A 296 -4.40 -1.21 -17.59
C ALA A 296 -4.50 -2.44 -16.65
N LEU A 297 -5.72 -2.92 -16.34
CA LEU A 297 -5.92 -4.11 -15.49
C LEU A 297 -5.38 -5.37 -16.16
N VAL A 298 -5.61 -5.53 -17.46
CA VAL A 298 -5.08 -6.66 -18.24
C VAL A 298 -3.54 -6.67 -18.17
N HIS A 299 -2.91 -5.51 -18.39
CA HIS A 299 -1.46 -5.38 -18.34
C HIS A 299 -0.89 -5.66 -16.93
N ILE A 300 -1.50 -5.12 -15.88
CA ILE A 300 -1.10 -5.39 -14.48
C ILE A 300 -1.15 -6.89 -14.20
N LYS A 301 -2.20 -7.56 -14.64
CA LYS A 301 -2.37 -9.02 -14.45
C LYS A 301 -1.29 -9.83 -15.17
N GLU A 302 -0.91 -9.45 -16.38
CA GLU A 302 0.18 -10.07 -17.13
C GLU A 302 1.53 -9.87 -16.43
N GLN A 303 1.83 -8.64 -16.01
CA GLN A 303 3.06 -8.32 -15.27
C GLN A 303 3.12 -9.07 -13.93
N ALA A 304 2.00 -9.18 -13.20
CA ALA A 304 1.91 -9.95 -11.97
C ALA A 304 2.35 -11.41 -12.14
N LYS A 305 1.92 -12.06 -13.21
CA LYS A 305 2.33 -13.46 -13.53
C LYS A 305 3.83 -13.57 -13.77
N LEU A 306 4.42 -12.61 -14.47
CA LEU A 306 5.86 -12.58 -14.73
C LEU A 306 6.66 -12.39 -13.44
N ILE A 307 6.22 -11.47 -12.56
CA ILE A 307 6.84 -11.22 -11.26
C ILE A 307 6.74 -12.46 -10.35
N GLU A 308 5.58 -13.10 -10.29
CA GLU A 308 5.41 -14.35 -9.53
C GLU A 308 6.35 -15.45 -10.02
N HIS A 309 6.51 -15.57 -11.33
CA HIS A 309 7.47 -16.52 -11.90
C HIS A 309 8.90 -16.18 -11.48
N LYS A 310 9.31 -14.90 -11.58
CA LYS A 310 10.64 -14.43 -11.13
C LYS A 310 10.85 -14.68 -9.63
N LYS A 311 9.87 -14.37 -8.78
CA LYS A 311 9.93 -14.64 -7.33
C LYS A 311 10.15 -16.12 -7.03
N LYS A 312 9.44 -17.02 -7.69
CA LYS A 312 9.60 -18.47 -7.54
C LYS A 312 11.01 -18.95 -7.93
N LEU A 313 11.56 -18.44 -9.04
CA LEU A 313 12.93 -18.78 -9.48
C LEU A 313 13.98 -18.33 -8.48
N LEU A 314 13.78 -17.18 -7.84
CA LEU A 314 14.69 -16.61 -6.84
C LEU A 314 14.47 -17.16 -5.42
N GLY A 315 13.47 -18.03 -5.21
CA GLY A 315 13.15 -18.63 -3.91
C GLY A 315 12.40 -17.71 -2.97
N TYR A 316 11.87 -16.58 -3.43
CA TYR A 316 10.96 -15.73 -2.65
C TYR A 316 9.56 -16.39 -2.57
N LYS A 317 8.95 -16.28 -1.39
CA LYS A 317 7.59 -16.79 -1.14
C LYS A 317 6.54 -15.73 -1.37
#